data_9a2e7a7d9e561cab71b2e8b27466e5a6
#
_entry.id   9a2e7a7d9e561cab71b2e8b27466e5a6
#
_cell.length_a   1.000
_cell.length_b   1.000
_cell.length_c   1.000
_cell.angle_alpha   90.00
_cell.angle_beta   90.00
_cell.angle_gamma   90.00
#
_symmetry.space_group_name_H-M   'P 1'
#
loop_
_entity.id
_entity.type
_entity.pdbx_description
1 polymer ?
#
loop_
_entity_poly.entity_id
_entity_poly.type
_entity_poly.pdbx_seq_one_letter_code
_entity_poly.pdbx_strand_id
1 'polypeptide(L)'
;IMGWMMDEYSRMRGYTSPGAFTGKPVEAGGIVGRDTATADGGLIALEKVREKLGKQASDMRIVIQGFGNVGYNFALRAHEAGYEILAVSDSKGGIKAKNGKGLAPRVVMENKKEKGLIDGMYCVGSVCDTENYEAISNDALLETECDILVPAALGNQITKENADRVQAKVILELANGPTTPEADDILFKKGTIVIPDILAN
;
A
#
# COMPACT_ATOMS: atom_id res chain seq x y z
N ILE A 1 13.84 -1.92 19.20
CA ILE A 1 15.07 -2.32 18.48
C ILE A 1 15.85 -1.07 18.04
N MET A 2 15.30 -0.16 17.22
CA MET A 2 16.00 1.01 16.70
C MET A 2 16.59 1.91 17.81
N GLY A 3 15.88 2.10 18.92
CA GLY A 3 16.41 2.81 20.08
C GLY A 3 17.63 2.10 20.73
N TRP A 4 17.60 0.78 20.83
CA TRP A 4 18.72 0.01 21.34
C TRP A 4 19.95 0.07 20.43
N MET A 5 19.75 0.03 19.11
CA MET A 5 20.84 0.20 18.14
C MET A 5 21.47 1.60 18.22
N MET A 6 20.64 2.64 18.39
CA MET A 6 21.10 4.01 18.59
C MET A 6 21.93 4.14 19.88
N ASP A 7 21.46 3.56 20.99
CA ASP A 7 22.11 3.61 22.29
C ASP A 7 23.49 2.96 22.22
N GLU A 8 23.58 1.73 21.70
CA GLU A 8 24.85 1.03 21.55
C GLU A 8 25.82 1.77 20.60
N TYR A 9 25.32 2.26 19.47
CA TYR A 9 26.16 3.04 18.55
C TYR A 9 26.67 4.33 19.20
N SER A 10 25.82 5.03 19.96
CA SER A 10 26.21 6.24 20.71
C SER A 10 27.30 5.93 21.75
N ARG A 11 27.16 4.80 22.46
CA ARG A 11 28.16 4.32 23.41
C ARG A 11 29.51 4.05 22.74
N MET A 12 29.53 3.40 21.58
CA MET A 12 30.74 3.14 20.79
C MET A 12 31.39 4.43 20.28
N ARG A 13 30.58 5.45 19.95
CA ARG A 13 31.07 6.73 19.45
C ARG A 13 31.50 7.70 20.55
N GLY A 14 31.12 7.44 21.80
CA GLY A 14 31.40 8.32 22.93
C GLY A 14 30.52 9.59 22.99
N TYR A 15 29.50 9.70 22.13
CA TYR A 15 28.51 10.79 22.12
C TYR A 15 27.17 10.34 21.54
N THR A 16 26.09 10.99 21.93
CA THR A 16 24.72 10.69 21.48
C THR A 16 24.57 10.95 19.97
N SER A 17 24.19 9.91 19.21
CA SER A 17 24.11 9.92 17.75
C SER A 17 22.70 9.59 17.24
N PRO A 18 21.67 10.41 17.52
CA PRO A 18 20.28 10.09 17.18
C PRO A 18 20.03 10.06 15.66
N GLY A 19 20.79 10.80 14.87
CA GLY A 19 20.66 10.83 13.41
C GLY A 19 21.10 9.55 12.69
N ALA A 20 21.82 8.64 13.38
CA ALA A 20 22.35 7.42 12.76
C ALA A 20 21.27 6.35 12.45
N PHE A 21 20.12 6.42 13.11
CA PHE A 21 19.05 5.43 12.98
C PHE A 21 17.69 6.10 12.81
N THR A 22 16.88 5.61 11.85
CA THR A 22 15.51 6.04 11.63
C THR A 22 14.50 5.14 12.36
N GLY A 23 13.23 5.57 12.46
CA GLY A 23 12.15 4.72 13.01
C GLY A 23 12.22 4.48 14.51
N LYS A 24 12.98 5.27 15.26
CA LYS A 24 13.00 5.22 16.72
C LYS A 24 11.85 6.07 17.30
N PRO A 25 11.44 5.82 18.56
CA PRO A 25 10.44 6.63 19.24
C PRO A 25 10.83 8.13 19.28
N VAL A 26 9.83 9.01 19.29
CA VAL A 26 10.04 10.48 19.32
C VAL A 26 10.84 10.88 20.54
N GLU A 27 10.56 10.29 21.70
CA GLU A 27 11.25 10.51 22.96
C GLU A 27 12.74 10.12 22.92
N ALA A 28 13.10 9.22 21.98
CA ALA A 28 14.49 8.84 21.71
C ALA A 28 15.09 9.62 20.54
N GLY A 29 14.55 10.79 20.18
CA GLY A 29 14.99 11.63 19.08
C GLY A 29 14.48 11.16 17.71
N GLY A 30 13.34 10.49 17.65
CA GLY A 30 12.60 10.18 16.42
C GLY A 30 11.91 11.42 15.84
N ILE A 31 11.49 11.31 14.58
CA ILE A 31 10.79 12.40 13.87
C ILE A 31 9.28 12.13 13.93
N VAL A 32 8.49 13.13 14.32
CA VAL A 32 7.02 13.09 14.32
C VAL A 32 6.52 12.88 12.88
N GLY A 33 5.51 12.02 12.68
CA GLY A 33 4.91 11.76 11.38
C GLY A 33 5.68 10.78 10.49
N ARG A 34 6.82 10.23 10.95
CA ARG A 34 7.62 9.27 10.17
C ARG A 34 6.83 7.99 9.81
N ASP A 35 5.89 7.60 10.65
CA ASP A 35 5.03 6.43 10.48
C ASP A 35 4.00 6.58 9.35
N THR A 36 3.59 7.81 9.02
CA THR A 36 2.61 8.10 7.96
C THR A 36 3.22 8.78 6.73
N ALA A 37 4.46 9.28 6.82
CA ALA A 37 5.08 10.14 5.80
C ALA A 37 5.04 9.55 4.38
N THR A 38 5.34 8.26 4.22
CA THR A 38 5.28 7.60 2.91
C THR A 38 3.86 7.56 2.35
N ALA A 39 2.87 7.28 3.19
CA ALA A 39 1.47 7.26 2.78
C ALA A 39 0.97 8.67 2.39
N ASP A 40 1.33 9.68 3.18
CA ASP A 40 0.96 11.07 2.92
C ASP A 40 1.62 11.59 1.63
N GLY A 41 2.92 11.29 1.42
CA GLY A 41 3.66 11.63 0.20
C GLY A 41 3.05 10.96 -1.04
N GLY A 42 2.74 9.67 -0.93
CA GLY A 42 2.08 8.92 -2.00
C GLY A 42 0.72 9.50 -2.38
N LEU A 43 -0.09 9.90 -1.40
CA LEU A 43 -1.38 10.54 -1.69
C LEU A 43 -1.19 11.89 -2.39
N ILE A 44 -0.24 12.71 -1.95
CA ILE A 44 0.05 14.01 -2.61
C ILE A 44 0.46 13.79 -4.06
N ALA A 45 1.32 12.81 -4.35
CA ALA A 45 1.74 12.49 -5.71
C ALA A 45 0.56 12.00 -6.57
N LEU A 46 -0.29 11.13 -6.00
CA LEU A 46 -1.50 10.62 -6.66
C LEU A 46 -2.48 11.74 -6.99
N GLU A 47 -2.73 12.68 -6.06
CA GLU A 47 -3.63 13.82 -6.27
C GLU A 47 -3.19 14.67 -7.48
N LYS A 48 -1.90 14.88 -7.67
CA LYS A 48 -1.38 15.62 -8.84
C LYS A 48 -1.63 14.90 -10.16
N VAL A 49 -1.56 13.57 -10.18
CA VAL A 49 -1.89 12.78 -11.36
C VAL A 49 -3.41 12.79 -11.60
N ARG A 50 -4.22 12.61 -10.54
CA ARG A 50 -5.69 12.66 -10.60
C ARG A 50 -6.18 14.00 -11.18
N GLU A 51 -5.64 15.13 -10.70
CA GLU A 51 -5.95 16.47 -11.23
C GLU A 51 -5.68 16.57 -12.74
N LYS A 52 -4.52 16.06 -13.20
CA LYS A 52 -4.18 16.04 -14.64
C LYS A 52 -5.11 15.15 -15.46
N LEU A 53 -5.61 14.06 -14.88
CA LEU A 53 -6.57 13.16 -15.53
C LEU A 53 -7.99 13.73 -15.55
N GLY A 54 -8.28 14.81 -14.81
CA GLY A 54 -9.61 15.41 -14.70
C GLY A 54 -10.63 14.51 -14.02
N LYS A 55 -10.19 13.60 -13.16
CA LYS A 55 -11.04 12.62 -12.46
C LYS A 55 -11.42 13.09 -11.06
N GLN A 56 -12.58 12.65 -10.56
CA GLN A 56 -12.92 12.76 -9.14
C GLN A 56 -12.37 11.55 -8.38
N ALA A 57 -12.02 11.73 -7.10
CA ALA A 57 -11.54 10.63 -6.26
C ALA A 57 -12.59 9.50 -6.15
N SER A 58 -13.86 9.87 -6.02
CA SER A 58 -15.01 8.94 -5.95
C SER A 58 -15.18 8.03 -7.17
N ASP A 59 -14.61 8.41 -8.32
CA ASP A 59 -14.70 7.67 -9.57
C ASP A 59 -13.49 6.75 -9.79
N MET A 60 -12.60 6.65 -8.80
CA MET A 60 -11.34 5.91 -8.91
C MET A 60 -11.26 4.81 -7.85
N ARG A 61 -11.07 3.58 -8.32
CA ARG A 61 -10.93 2.38 -7.50
C ARG A 61 -9.44 2.06 -7.28
N ILE A 62 -9.07 1.84 -6.03
CA ILE A 62 -7.71 1.55 -5.60
C ILE A 62 -7.58 0.10 -5.17
N VAL A 63 -6.55 -0.57 -5.66
CA VAL A 63 -6.09 -1.90 -5.22
C VAL A 63 -4.72 -1.76 -4.57
N ILE A 64 -4.54 -2.34 -3.38
CA ILE A 64 -3.30 -2.18 -2.59
C ILE A 64 -2.70 -3.55 -2.27
N GLN A 65 -1.47 -3.80 -2.74
CA GLN A 65 -0.70 -4.95 -2.33
C GLN A 65 0.16 -4.60 -1.12
N GLY A 66 -0.07 -5.28 -0.01
CA GLY A 66 0.61 -5.02 1.25
C GLY A 66 -0.22 -4.14 2.19
N PHE A 67 -0.73 -4.73 3.27
CA PHE A 67 -1.53 -4.03 4.28
C PHE A 67 -0.77 -3.97 5.62
N GLY A 68 0.50 -3.53 5.50
CA GLY A 68 1.39 -3.16 6.61
C GLY A 68 1.24 -1.69 6.98
N ASN A 69 2.30 -1.09 7.53
CA ASN A 69 2.28 0.32 7.96
C ASN A 69 1.96 1.26 6.78
N VAL A 70 2.68 1.16 5.68
CA VAL A 70 2.51 2.04 4.51
C VAL A 70 1.15 1.82 3.85
N GLY A 71 0.82 0.58 3.48
CA GLY A 71 -0.42 0.28 2.77
C GLY A 71 -1.68 0.59 3.58
N TYR A 72 -1.68 0.33 4.90
CA TYR A 72 -2.81 0.70 5.76
C TYR A 72 -2.99 2.21 5.86
N ASN A 73 -1.91 2.96 6.19
CA ASN A 73 -2.01 4.41 6.31
C ASN A 73 -2.41 5.05 4.99
N PHE A 74 -1.87 4.57 3.86
CA PHE A 74 -2.29 5.05 2.53
C PHE A 74 -3.77 4.74 2.26
N ALA A 75 -4.22 3.50 2.50
CA ALA A 75 -5.63 3.13 2.35
C ALA A 75 -6.56 4.03 3.17
N LEU A 76 -6.18 4.32 4.41
CA LEU A 76 -6.93 5.20 5.30
C LEU A 76 -7.03 6.62 4.74
N ARG A 77 -5.90 7.22 4.33
CA ARG A 77 -5.86 8.57 3.75
C ARG A 77 -6.61 8.67 2.44
N ALA A 78 -6.43 7.69 1.56
CA ALA A 78 -7.14 7.64 0.27
C ALA A 78 -8.65 7.50 0.47
N HIS A 79 -9.08 6.66 1.40
CA HIS A 79 -10.50 6.52 1.75
C HIS A 79 -11.09 7.82 2.33
N GLU A 80 -10.37 8.50 3.22
CA GLU A 80 -10.75 9.82 3.77
C GLU A 80 -10.79 10.91 2.68
N ALA A 81 -9.98 10.79 1.63
CA ALA A 81 -10.00 11.67 0.45
C ALA A 81 -11.10 11.32 -0.57
N GLY A 82 -11.88 10.26 -0.32
CA GLY A 82 -13.04 9.88 -1.12
C GLY A 82 -12.77 8.82 -2.19
N TYR A 83 -11.59 8.20 -2.23
CA TYR A 83 -11.33 7.06 -3.12
C TYR A 83 -12.00 5.79 -2.62
N GLU A 84 -12.40 4.92 -3.56
CA GLU A 84 -12.88 3.59 -3.24
C GLU A 84 -11.71 2.61 -3.09
N ILE A 85 -11.56 1.98 -1.93
CA ILE A 85 -10.59 0.90 -1.72
C ILE A 85 -11.25 -0.41 -2.16
N LEU A 86 -10.89 -0.90 -3.34
CA LEU A 86 -11.50 -2.09 -3.94
C LEU A 86 -10.96 -3.40 -3.36
N ALA A 87 -9.64 -3.50 -3.20
CA ALA A 87 -8.99 -4.70 -2.68
C ALA A 87 -7.70 -4.37 -1.92
N VAL A 88 -7.39 -5.20 -0.94
CA VAL A 88 -6.13 -5.14 -0.19
C VAL A 88 -5.60 -6.54 0.08
N SER A 89 -4.28 -6.70 0.18
CA SER A 89 -3.66 -7.98 0.55
C SER A 89 -2.50 -7.84 1.51
N ASP A 90 -2.13 -8.94 2.14
CA ASP A 90 -0.87 -9.09 2.86
C ASP A 90 -0.14 -10.36 2.41
N SER A 91 0.87 -10.81 3.18
CA SER A 91 1.67 -12.01 2.84
C SER A 91 0.89 -13.33 2.83
N LYS A 92 -0.34 -13.35 3.38
CA LYS A 92 -1.16 -14.55 3.50
C LYS A 92 -2.32 -14.61 2.50
N GLY A 93 -2.59 -13.51 1.80
CA GLY A 93 -3.70 -13.36 0.86
C GLY A 93 -4.39 -12.02 1.04
N GLY A 94 -5.52 -11.85 0.42
CA GLY A 94 -6.23 -10.57 0.43
C GLY A 94 -7.74 -10.72 0.34
N ILE A 95 -8.38 -9.57 0.33
CA ILE A 95 -9.81 -9.44 0.21
C ILE A 95 -10.16 -8.40 -0.86
N LYS A 96 -11.18 -8.67 -1.63
CA LYS A 96 -11.74 -7.79 -2.64
C LYS A 96 -13.22 -7.55 -2.38
N ALA A 97 -13.63 -6.29 -2.46
CA ALA A 97 -15.04 -5.90 -2.41
C ALA A 97 -15.73 -6.24 -3.74
N LYS A 98 -17.01 -6.60 -3.64
CA LYS A 98 -17.92 -6.84 -4.75
C LYS A 98 -19.03 -5.77 -4.78
N ASN A 99 -19.79 -5.75 -5.87
CA ASN A 99 -21.03 -4.98 -5.98
C ASN A 99 -20.89 -3.45 -5.70
N GLY A 100 -19.72 -2.86 -6.05
CA GLY A 100 -19.50 -1.43 -5.87
C GLY A 100 -19.43 -0.97 -4.42
N LYS A 101 -19.26 -1.88 -3.48
CA LYS A 101 -18.98 -1.57 -2.07
C LYS A 101 -17.49 -1.61 -1.85
N GLY A 102 -16.87 -0.48 -1.50
CA GLY A 102 -15.48 -0.43 -1.12
C GLY A 102 -15.20 -1.08 0.24
N LEU A 103 -13.93 -1.27 0.54
CA LEU A 103 -13.46 -1.72 1.85
C LEU A 103 -13.32 -0.52 2.80
N ALA A 104 -13.69 -0.69 4.07
CA ALA A 104 -13.40 0.26 5.14
C ALA A 104 -12.02 -0.08 5.78
N PRO A 105 -10.95 0.70 5.53
CA PRO A 105 -9.59 0.33 5.95
C PRO A 105 -9.43 0.11 7.45
N ARG A 106 -10.15 0.86 8.29
CA ARG A 106 -10.14 0.68 9.76
C ARG A 106 -10.67 -0.69 10.15
N VAL A 107 -11.80 -1.10 9.59
CA VAL A 107 -12.41 -2.41 9.86
C VAL A 107 -11.50 -3.53 9.40
N VAL A 108 -10.87 -3.38 8.20
CA VAL A 108 -9.87 -4.34 7.70
C VAL A 108 -8.71 -4.50 8.69
N MET A 109 -8.16 -3.40 9.21
CA MET A 109 -7.03 -3.44 10.14
C MET A 109 -7.42 -4.00 11.50
N GLU A 110 -8.59 -3.68 12.03
CA GLU A 110 -9.08 -4.23 13.30
C GLU A 110 -9.23 -5.74 13.22
N ASN A 111 -9.90 -6.25 12.19
CA ASN A 111 -10.02 -7.69 11.95
C ASN A 111 -8.66 -8.37 11.75
N LYS A 112 -7.74 -7.74 11.02
CA LYS A 112 -6.38 -8.26 10.87
C LYS A 112 -5.65 -8.38 12.21
N LYS A 113 -5.81 -7.42 13.11
CA LYS A 113 -5.22 -7.48 14.46
C LYS A 113 -5.81 -8.59 15.31
N GLU A 114 -7.11 -8.83 15.19
CA GLU A 114 -7.81 -9.88 15.96
C GLU A 114 -7.51 -11.29 15.42
N LYS A 115 -7.56 -11.47 14.10
CA LYS A 115 -7.46 -12.79 13.44
C LYS A 115 -6.06 -13.12 12.90
N GLY A 116 -5.17 -12.14 12.82
CA GLY A 116 -3.81 -12.30 12.29
C GLY A 116 -3.69 -12.46 10.78
N LEU A 117 -4.81 -12.28 10.04
CA LEU A 117 -4.88 -12.39 8.58
C LEU A 117 -5.99 -11.51 8.03
N ILE A 118 -5.91 -11.15 6.75
CA ILE A 118 -6.94 -10.38 6.04
C ILE A 118 -7.97 -11.33 5.44
N ASP A 119 -7.53 -12.47 4.92
CA ASP A 119 -8.39 -13.52 4.37
C ASP A 119 -9.40 -14.01 5.43
N GLY A 120 -10.66 -14.16 5.04
CA GLY A 120 -11.73 -14.59 5.95
C GLY A 120 -12.21 -13.53 6.97
N MET A 121 -11.80 -12.28 6.83
CA MET A 121 -12.16 -11.22 7.80
C MET A 121 -13.65 -10.86 7.83
N TYR A 122 -14.41 -11.18 6.78
CA TYR A 122 -15.86 -10.97 6.77
C TYR A 122 -16.65 -12.19 7.25
N CYS A 123 -15.99 -13.08 8.00
CA CYS A 123 -16.64 -14.19 8.65
C CYS A 123 -16.82 -13.90 10.14
N VAL A 124 -18.04 -14.09 10.66
CA VAL A 124 -18.34 -14.10 12.08
C VAL A 124 -18.68 -15.54 12.46
N GLY A 125 -17.79 -16.20 13.21
CA GLY A 125 -17.87 -17.64 13.44
C GLY A 125 -17.75 -18.42 12.13
N SER A 126 -18.76 -19.20 11.80
CA SER A 126 -18.83 -19.99 10.56
C SER A 126 -19.60 -19.27 9.41
N VAL A 127 -20.11 -18.07 9.65
CA VAL A 127 -20.89 -17.31 8.65
C VAL A 127 -20.01 -16.24 8.02
N CYS A 128 -19.82 -16.33 6.70
CA CYS A 128 -19.03 -15.38 5.92
C CYS A 128 -19.93 -14.57 4.99
N ASP A 129 -19.67 -13.26 4.89
CA ASP A 129 -20.30 -12.39 3.89
C ASP A 129 -19.62 -12.58 2.53
N THR A 130 -20.04 -13.60 1.81
CA THR A 130 -19.57 -13.91 0.46
C THR A 130 -20.33 -13.16 -0.64
N GLU A 131 -21.41 -12.46 -0.29
CA GLU A 131 -22.17 -11.66 -1.25
C GLU A 131 -21.41 -10.37 -1.59
N ASN A 132 -20.84 -9.72 -0.57
CA ASN A 132 -20.18 -8.43 -0.72
C ASN A 132 -18.66 -8.52 -0.89
N TYR A 133 -18.06 -9.65 -0.53
CA TYR A 133 -16.59 -9.80 -0.48
C TYR A 133 -16.12 -11.16 -0.97
N GLU A 134 -14.90 -11.22 -1.48
CA GLU A 134 -14.22 -12.45 -1.88
C GLU A 134 -12.75 -12.45 -1.45
N ALA A 135 -12.26 -13.64 -1.12
CA ALA A 135 -10.83 -13.86 -0.92
C ALA A 135 -10.10 -13.77 -2.27
N ILE A 136 -8.90 -13.20 -2.26
CA ILE A 136 -8.09 -13.03 -3.46
C ILE A 136 -6.62 -13.36 -3.17
N SER A 137 -5.93 -14.03 -4.08
CA SER A 137 -4.48 -14.23 -3.99
C SER A 137 -3.71 -12.95 -4.33
N ASN A 138 -2.44 -12.86 -3.93
CA ASN A 138 -1.59 -11.71 -4.28
C ASN A 138 -1.42 -11.56 -5.80
N ASP A 139 -1.26 -12.65 -6.54
CA ASP A 139 -1.10 -12.61 -8.00
C ASP A 139 -2.38 -12.08 -8.67
N ALA A 140 -3.55 -12.63 -8.29
CA ALA A 140 -4.82 -12.17 -8.82
C ALA A 140 -5.14 -10.72 -8.43
N LEU A 141 -4.67 -10.27 -7.26
CA LEU A 141 -4.83 -8.87 -6.82
C LEU A 141 -4.08 -7.92 -7.75
N LEU A 142 -2.83 -8.21 -8.13
CA LEU A 142 -2.04 -7.38 -9.05
C LEU A 142 -2.68 -7.28 -10.44
N GLU A 143 -3.47 -8.28 -10.84
CA GLU A 143 -4.14 -8.37 -12.13
C GLU A 143 -5.61 -7.88 -12.08
N THR A 144 -6.06 -7.42 -10.91
CA THR A 144 -7.43 -6.91 -10.73
C THR A 144 -7.64 -5.61 -11.52
N GLU A 145 -8.76 -5.56 -12.26
CA GLU A 145 -9.18 -4.33 -12.94
C GLU A 145 -9.46 -3.21 -11.93
N CYS A 146 -8.70 -2.13 -12.02
CA CYS A 146 -8.80 -0.96 -11.15
C CYS A 146 -8.28 0.30 -11.87
N ASP A 147 -8.50 1.45 -11.27
CA ASP A 147 -7.94 2.71 -11.77
C ASP A 147 -6.51 2.90 -11.25
N ILE A 148 -6.25 2.52 -10.00
CA ILE A 148 -4.96 2.71 -9.33
C ILE A 148 -4.53 1.41 -8.64
N LEU A 149 -3.34 0.91 -8.98
CA LEU A 149 -2.66 -0.19 -8.30
C LEU A 149 -1.54 0.37 -7.43
N VAL A 150 -1.51 -0.04 -6.17
CA VAL A 150 -0.52 0.45 -5.18
C VAL A 150 0.29 -0.73 -4.62
N PRO A 151 1.43 -1.06 -5.21
CA PRO A 151 2.38 -1.98 -4.59
C PRO A 151 3.04 -1.30 -3.39
N ALA A 152 2.74 -1.79 -2.18
CA ALA A 152 3.20 -1.26 -0.90
C ALA A 152 3.81 -2.34 0.02
N ALA A 153 4.29 -3.45 -0.55
CA ALA A 153 4.87 -4.58 0.20
C ALA A 153 6.36 -4.74 -0.08
N LEU A 154 6.70 -5.40 -1.16
CA LEU A 154 8.07 -5.82 -1.50
C LEU A 154 8.47 -5.31 -2.88
N GLY A 155 9.77 -5.34 -3.17
CA GLY A 155 10.30 -5.10 -4.50
C GLY A 155 9.96 -6.24 -5.47
N ASN A 156 10.12 -5.97 -6.78
CA ASN A 156 9.96 -6.96 -7.86
C ASN A 156 8.61 -7.70 -7.85
N GLN A 157 7.52 -6.99 -7.59
CA GLN A 157 6.17 -7.57 -7.60
C GLN A 157 5.55 -7.53 -9.00
N ILE A 158 5.82 -6.47 -9.75
CA ILE A 158 5.42 -6.35 -11.15
C ILE A 158 6.65 -6.64 -11.99
N THR A 159 6.59 -7.77 -12.68
CA THR A 159 7.69 -8.32 -13.45
C THR A 159 7.28 -8.51 -14.91
N LYS A 160 8.24 -8.88 -15.77
CA LYS A 160 7.98 -9.21 -17.17
C LYS A 160 6.87 -10.25 -17.33
N GLU A 161 6.75 -11.18 -16.36
CA GLU A 161 5.83 -12.32 -16.44
C GLU A 161 4.37 -11.91 -16.18
N ASN A 162 4.11 -10.80 -15.44
CA ASN A 162 2.74 -10.40 -15.11
C ASN A 162 2.35 -9.00 -15.61
N ALA A 163 3.30 -8.16 -16.04
CA ALA A 163 3.04 -6.78 -16.46
C ALA A 163 1.97 -6.66 -17.57
N ASP A 164 1.92 -7.60 -18.50
CA ASP A 164 0.91 -7.62 -19.56
C ASP A 164 -0.51 -7.81 -19.00
N ARG A 165 -0.67 -8.50 -17.86
CA ARG A 165 -1.96 -8.76 -17.23
C ARG A 165 -2.39 -7.69 -16.23
N VAL A 166 -1.50 -6.78 -15.83
CA VAL A 166 -1.85 -5.62 -15.00
C VAL A 166 -2.86 -4.75 -15.75
N GLN A 167 -4.01 -4.47 -15.15
CA GLN A 167 -5.10 -3.74 -15.76
C GLN A 167 -5.27 -2.30 -15.23
N ALA A 168 -4.43 -1.90 -14.29
CA ALA A 168 -4.45 -0.56 -13.70
C ALA A 168 -4.05 0.51 -14.73
N LYS A 169 -4.71 1.66 -14.66
CA LYS A 169 -4.37 2.86 -15.45
C LYS A 169 -3.19 3.62 -14.85
N VAL A 170 -3.11 3.60 -13.52
CA VAL A 170 -2.05 4.25 -12.75
C VAL A 170 -1.45 3.23 -11.78
N ILE A 171 -0.13 3.19 -11.68
CA ILE A 171 0.60 2.45 -10.64
C ILE A 171 1.26 3.50 -9.75
N LEU A 172 0.99 3.44 -8.44
CA LEU A 172 1.62 4.27 -7.43
C LEU A 172 2.56 3.40 -6.58
N GLU A 173 3.85 3.57 -6.75
CA GLU A 173 4.87 2.76 -6.09
C GLU A 173 5.17 3.26 -4.67
N LEU A 174 4.64 2.57 -3.66
CA LEU A 174 4.92 2.85 -2.25
C LEU A 174 5.88 1.83 -1.61
N ALA A 175 6.22 0.74 -2.30
CA ALA A 175 7.35 -0.13 -1.99
C ALA A 175 8.60 0.34 -2.74
N ASN A 176 9.78 -0.10 -2.31
CA ASN A 176 11.03 0.19 -3.00
C ASN A 176 11.20 -0.77 -4.20
N GLY A 177 11.30 -0.22 -5.42
CA GLY A 177 11.50 -0.98 -6.66
C GLY A 177 10.48 -2.09 -6.88
N PRO A 178 9.16 -1.84 -6.78
CA PRO A 178 8.15 -2.89 -6.94
C PRO A 178 7.98 -3.33 -8.40
N THR A 179 8.33 -2.48 -9.36
CA THR A 179 8.28 -2.77 -10.80
C THR A 179 9.70 -3.00 -11.32
N THR A 180 9.89 -4.09 -12.07
CA THR A 180 11.20 -4.33 -12.69
C THR A 180 11.37 -3.49 -13.96
N PRO A 181 12.62 -3.19 -14.40
CA PRO A 181 12.85 -2.42 -15.63
C PRO A 181 12.16 -3.01 -16.86
N GLU A 182 12.16 -4.35 -16.99
CA GLU A 182 11.52 -5.03 -18.12
C GLU A 182 9.98 -4.90 -18.07
N ALA A 183 9.40 -4.86 -16.87
CA ALA A 183 7.98 -4.61 -16.67
C ALA A 183 7.60 -3.17 -17.00
N ASP A 184 8.44 -2.20 -16.64
CA ASP A 184 8.22 -0.78 -16.91
C ASP A 184 8.10 -0.51 -18.42
N ASP A 185 8.96 -1.13 -19.24
CA ASP A 185 8.86 -1.07 -20.70
C ASP A 185 7.51 -1.58 -21.26
N ILE A 186 6.98 -2.65 -20.65
CA ILE A 186 5.68 -3.21 -21.04
C ILE A 186 4.55 -2.26 -20.64
N LEU A 187 4.56 -1.79 -19.39
CA LEU A 187 3.56 -0.86 -18.87
C LEU A 187 3.54 0.46 -19.66
N PHE A 188 4.70 0.98 -20.00
CA PHE A 188 4.83 2.17 -20.82
C PHE A 188 4.16 2.00 -22.21
N LYS A 189 4.41 0.86 -22.88
CA LYS A 189 3.77 0.54 -24.17
C LYS A 189 2.25 0.39 -24.06
N LYS A 190 1.75 -0.05 -22.89
CA LYS A 190 0.31 -0.13 -22.58
C LYS A 190 -0.30 1.24 -22.29
N GLY A 191 0.50 2.29 -22.08
CA GLY A 191 0.03 3.62 -21.68
C GLY A 191 -0.33 3.72 -20.20
N THR A 192 0.13 2.77 -19.37
CA THR A 192 -0.02 2.84 -17.91
C THR A 192 0.88 3.93 -17.35
N ILE A 193 0.33 4.78 -16.48
CA ILE A 193 1.10 5.83 -15.80
C ILE A 193 1.74 5.22 -14.55
N VAL A 194 3.06 5.26 -14.47
CA VAL A 194 3.78 4.85 -13.25
C VAL A 194 4.22 6.09 -12.48
N ILE A 195 3.82 6.20 -11.22
CA ILE A 195 4.33 7.18 -10.26
C ILE A 195 5.43 6.46 -9.48
N PRO A 196 6.71 6.74 -9.79
CA PRO A 196 7.81 5.91 -9.30
C PRO A 196 8.06 6.12 -7.80
N ASP A 197 8.65 5.11 -7.18
CA ASP A 197 8.96 5.09 -5.75
C ASP A 197 9.83 6.27 -5.30
N ILE A 198 10.82 6.66 -6.08
CA ILE A 198 11.68 7.81 -5.78
C ILE A 198 10.92 9.15 -5.67
N LEU A 199 9.69 9.23 -6.21
CA LEU A 199 8.82 10.39 -6.07
C LEU A 199 7.80 10.22 -4.94
N ALA A 200 7.27 9.01 -4.76
CA ALA A 200 6.09 8.75 -3.94
C ALA A 200 6.41 8.23 -2.54
N ASN A 201 7.57 7.58 -2.36
CA ASN A 201 7.95 6.91 -1.11
C ASN A 201 8.96 7.71 -0.27
#